data_a1a817af39fec8fe3695baf3d5128738
#
_entry.id   a1a817af39fec8fe3695baf3d5128738
#
_cell.length_a   1.000
_cell.length_b   1.000
_cell.length_c   1.000
_cell.angle_alpha   90.00
_cell.angle_beta   90.00
_cell.angle_gamma   90.00
#
_symmetry.space_group_name_H-M   'P 1'
#
loop_
_entity.id
_entity.type
_entity.pdbx_description
1 polymer ?
#
loop_
_entity_poly.entity_id
_entity_poly.type
_entity_poly.pdbx_seq_one_letter_code
_entity_poly.pdbx_strand_id
1 'polypeptide(L)'
;MLGLQGKVAFVFGVASEDSIAWSICQKLAEAGVSLYLGYQKRFMSRVFQLKDKLPQIAGFYPLDVSSDKDTKGFFDAFSKENPGVKADILIHAIGFAPKECFDRPILFVDDESINTAYTISANSLQRCMKFGLPYLNPGSSTITLTYAASTRHVPSYGIMSMAKAALECWTRELACHLGPEGHRVNSISSGPIRTIAASGIPGFENILNHVESNAPLRRNVTQSDVAGCTVWLASPLSSGVTGQCIHVD
;
A
#
# COMPACT_ATOMS: atom_id res chain seq x y z
N MET A 1 -7.58 -1.07 -24.22
CA MET A 1 -7.75 0.03 -23.22
C MET A 1 -7.86 -0.58 -21.84
N LEU A 2 -7.24 0.02 -20.82
CA LEU A 2 -7.23 -0.51 -19.44
C LEU A 2 -8.58 -0.43 -18.71
N GLY A 3 -9.58 0.29 -19.25
CA GLY A 3 -10.90 0.45 -18.62
C GLY A 3 -10.88 1.25 -17.31
N LEU A 4 -9.87 2.11 -17.11
CA LEU A 4 -9.66 2.91 -15.90
C LEU A 4 -10.08 4.38 -16.04
N GLN A 5 -10.31 4.85 -17.26
CA GLN A 5 -10.73 6.23 -17.52
C GLN A 5 -11.99 6.61 -16.72
N GLY A 6 -11.92 7.69 -15.97
CA GLY A 6 -13.02 8.19 -15.13
C GLY A 6 -13.26 7.43 -13.83
N LYS A 7 -12.42 6.42 -13.52
CA LYS A 7 -12.43 5.72 -12.24
C LYS A 7 -11.89 6.59 -11.10
N VAL A 8 -12.22 6.22 -9.87
CA VAL A 8 -11.81 6.92 -8.65
C VAL A 8 -10.96 6.01 -7.78
N ALA A 9 -9.87 6.51 -7.23
CA ALA A 9 -8.99 5.76 -6.34
C ALA A 9 -8.74 6.47 -5.00
N PHE A 10 -8.82 5.73 -3.91
CA PHE A 10 -8.19 6.07 -2.65
C PHE A 10 -6.74 5.57 -2.66
N VAL A 11 -5.78 6.44 -2.34
CA VAL A 11 -4.37 6.06 -2.26
C VAL A 11 -3.79 6.46 -0.91
N PHE A 12 -3.33 5.47 -0.16
CA PHE A 12 -2.75 5.63 1.17
C PHE A 12 -1.26 5.28 1.17
N GLY A 13 -0.46 6.12 1.82
CA GLY A 13 0.99 5.90 1.97
C GLY A 13 1.88 6.78 1.10
N VAL A 14 1.35 7.79 0.43
CA VAL A 14 2.17 8.82 -0.23
C VAL A 14 2.88 9.65 0.84
N ALA A 15 4.21 9.63 0.83
CA ALA A 15 5.05 10.40 1.77
C ALA A 15 6.02 11.36 1.06
N SER A 16 6.41 11.06 -0.17
CA SER A 16 7.30 11.83 -1.02
C SER A 16 7.21 11.37 -2.47
N GLU A 17 7.91 12.03 -3.37
CA GLU A 17 8.05 11.61 -4.78
C GLU A 17 8.73 10.26 -4.95
N ASP A 18 9.61 9.87 -4.03
CA ASP A 18 10.33 8.60 -4.06
C ASP A 18 9.49 7.43 -3.54
N SER A 19 8.27 7.69 -3.05
CA SER A 19 7.40 6.61 -2.56
C SER A 19 6.83 5.78 -3.70
N ILE A 20 6.70 4.46 -3.49
CA ILE A 20 6.01 3.57 -4.44
C ILE A 20 4.57 4.07 -4.68
N ALA A 21 3.90 4.54 -3.62
CA ALA A 21 2.55 5.10 -3.70
C ALA A 21 2.46 6.30 -4.66
N TRP A 22 3.50 7.13 -4.74
CA TRP A 22 3.53 8.25 -5.69
C TRP A 22 3.61 7.77 -7.14
N SER A 23 4.49 6.82 -7.45
CA SER A 23 4.57 6.22 -8.79
C SER A 23 3.26 5.53 -9.18
N ILE A 24 2.56 4.91 -8.22
CA ILE A 24 1.21 4.37 -8.43
C ILE A 24 0.23 5.50 -8.78
N CYS A 25 0.26 6.63 -8.05
CA CYS A 25 -0.57 7.80 -8.39
C CYS A 25 -0.32 8.28 -9.82
N GLN A 26 0.94 8.40 -10.22
CA GLN A 26 1.31 8.83 -11.58
C GLN A 26 0.73 7.89 -12.65
N LYS A 27 0.89 6.58 -12.47
CA LYS A 27 0.39 5.59 -13.44
C LYS A 27 -1.14 5.50 -13.48
N LEU A 28 -1.82 5.63 -12.34
CA LEU A 28 -3.28 5.70 -12.30
C LEU A 28 -3.79 6.99 -12.95
N ALA A 29 -3.12 8.12 -12.72
CA ALA A 29 -3.43 9.40 -13.35
C ALA A 29 -3.26 9.36 -14.88
N GLU A 30 -2.17 8.75 -15.39
CA GLU A 30 -1.96 8.49 -16.82
C GLU A 30 -3.10 7.65 -17.43
N ALA A 31 -3.69 6.74 -16.63
CA ALA A 31 -4.85 5.94 -17.03
C ALA A 31 -6.21 6.65 -16.89
N GLY A 32 -6.21 7.93 -16.47
CA GLY A 32 -7.41 8.77 -16.33
C GLY A 32 -8.20 8.57 -15.05
N VAL A 33 -7.54 8.08 -13.98
CA VAL A 33 -8.14 7.88 -12.65
C VAL A 33 -8.07 9.16 -11.83
N SER A 34 -9.16 9.53 -11.17
CA SER A 34 -9.19 10.61 -10.17
C SER A 34 -8.70 10.08 -8.81
N LEU A 35 -7.83 10.84 -8.14
CA LEU A 35 -7.10 10.38 -6.95
C LEU A 35 -7.52 11.14 -5.69
N TYR A 36 -7.81 10.42 -4.62
CA TYR A 36 -8.02 10.96 -3.27
C TYR A 36 -6.97 10.37 -2.33
N LEU A 37 -6.10 11.22 -1.78
CA LEU A 37 -4.92 10.80 -1.02
C LEU A 37 -5.17 10.88 0.48
N GLY A 38 -4.90 9.77 1.18
CA GLY A 38 -4.78 9.75 2.63
C GLY A 38 -3.34 9.99 3.05
N TYR A 39 -3.09 11.02 3.85
CA TYR A 39 -1.75 11.37 4.30
C TYR A 39 -1.63 11.42 5.83
N GLN A 40 -0.49 10.97 6.34
CA GLN A 40 -0.16 11.14 7.76
C GLN A 40 0.29 12.58 8.02
N LYS A 41 -0.23 13.22 9.07
CA LYS A 41 -0.01 14.66 9.38
C LYS A 41 1.46 15.09 9.34
N ARG A 42 2.39 14.23 9.76
CA ARG A 42 3.84 14.51 9.73
C ARG A 42 4.40 14.70 8.31
N PHE A 43 3.72 14.20 7.28
CA PHE A 43 4.12 14.33 5.87
C PHE A 43 3.32 15.40 5.12
N MET A 44 2.44 16.14 5.80
CA MET A 44 1.51 17.10 5.19
C MET A 44 2.20 18.06 4.22
N SER A 45 3.25 18.75 4.66
CA SER A 45 3.95 19.73 3.83
C SER A 45 4.54 19.13 2.55
N ARG A 46 5.09 17.92 2.62
CA ARG A 46 5.65 17.21 1.45
C ARG A 46 4.54 16.77 0.50
N VAL A 47 3.45 16.23 1.03
CA VAL A 47 2.33 15.73 0.22
C VAL A 47 1.62 16.87 -0.48
N PHE A 48 1.47 18.03 0.17
CA PHE A 48 0.85 19.21 -0.46
C PHE A 48 1.69 19.79 -1.60
N GLN A 49 3.02 19.68 -1.54
CA GLN A 49 3.89 20.07 -2.67
C GLN A 49 3.71 19.19 -3.91
N LEU A 50 3.13 17.99 -3.76
CA LEU A 50 2.85 17.10 -4.87
C LEU A 50 1.55 17.44 -5.62
N LYS A 51 0.68 18.29 -5.04
CA LYS A 51 -0.62 18.65 -5.62
C LYS A 51 -0.50 19.19 -7.03
N ASP A 52 0.45 20.10 -7.23
CA ASP A 52 0.62 20.79 -8.51
C ASP A 52 1.28 19.91 -9.59
N LYS A 53 1.80 18.73 -9.20
CA LYS A 53 2.47 17.80 -10.12
C LYS A 53 1.52 16.82 -10.80
N LEU A 54 0.30 16.66 -10.25
CA LEU A 54 -0.69 15.71 -10.75
C LEU A 54 -2.10 16.32 -10.66
N PRO A 55 -2.62 16.89 -11.77
CA PRO A 55 -3.95 17.50 -11.81
C PRO A 55 -5.10 16.56 -11.47
N GLN A 56 -4.88 15.24 -11.58
CA GLN A 56 -5.86 14.20 -11.23
C GLN A 56 -6.06 14.02 -9.73
N ILE A 57 -5.26 14.68 -8.88
CA ILE A 57 -5.48 14.64 -7.43
C ILE A 57 -6.65 15.56 -7.09
N ALA A 58 -7.80 14.94 -6.79
CA ALA A 58 -9.05 15.61 -6.49
C ALA A 58 -9.18 16.01 -5.00
N GLY A 59 -8.46 15.33 -4.09
CA GLY A 59 -8.53 15.64 -2.66
C GLY A 59 -7.41 15.04 -1.82
N PHE A 60 -7.17 15.67 -0.65
CA PHE A 60 -6.20 15.26 0.36
C PHE A 60 -6.86 15.28 1.72
N TYR A 61 -6.80 14.17 2.46
CA TYR A 61 -7.38 14.07 3.79
C TYR A 61 -6.39 13.48 4.79
N PRO A 62 -6.36 13.98 6.03
CA PRO A 62 -5.56 13.38 7.09
C PRO A 62 -6.00 11.93 7.33
N LEU A 63 -5.01 11.04 7.48
CA LEU A 63 -5.23 9.64 7.74
C LEU A 63 -4.15 9.11 8.70
N ASP A 64 -4.57 8.63 9.85
CA ASP A 64 -3.75 7.80 10.72
C ASP A 64 -4.40 6.42 10.85
N VAL A 65 -3.78 5.44 10.22
CA VAL A 65 -4.31 4.07 10.18
C VAL A 65 -4.09 3.28 11.47
N SER A 66 -3.40 3.84 12.46
CA SER A 66 -3.27 3.23 13.78
C SER A 66 -4.54 3.36 14.62
N SER A 67 -5.46 4.26 14.23
CA SER A 67 -6.68 4.63 14.96
C SER A 67 -7.93 4.40 14.13
N ASP A 68 -8.93 3.73 14.71
CA ASP A 68 -10.27 3.57 14.10
C ASP A 68 -10.93 4.94 13.88
N LYS A 69 -10.77 5.86 14.85
CA LYS A 69 -11.33 7.21 14.79
C LYS A 69 -10.79 8.00 13.60
N ASP A 70 -9.45 7.99 13.44
CA ASP A 70 -8.82 8.77 12.38
C ASP A 70 -9.04 8.14 11.00
N THR A 71 -9.03 6.80 10.93
CA THR A 71 -9.37 6.09 9.69
C THR A 71 -10.80 6.37 9.25
N LYS A 72 -11.77 6.29 10.19
CA LYS A 72 -13.16 6.68 9.91
C LYS A 72 -13.25 8.15 9.51
N GLY A 73 -12.52 9.04 10.19
CA GLY A 73 -12.50 10.48 9.92
C GLY A 73 -12.07 10.83 8.50
N PHE A 74 -11.16 10.05 7.89
CA PHE A 74 -10.80 10.19 6.47
C PHE A 74 -12.04 10.01 5.56
N PHE A 75 -12.79 8.92 5.75
CA PHE A 75 -13.94 8.60 4.91
C PHE A 75 -15.12 9.54 5.17
N ASP A 76 -15.32 9.97 6.42
CA ASP A 76 -16.35 10.95 6.77
C ASP A 76 -16.08 12.30 6.09
N ALA A 77 -14.82 12.78 6.12
CA ALA A 77 -14.42 14.01 5.46
C ALA A 77 -14.56 13.92 3.94
N PHE A 78 -14.07 12.81 3.35
CA PHE A 78 -14.24 12.55 1.92
C PHE A 78 -15.72 12.60 1.50
N SER A 79 -16.58 11.87 2.20
CA SER A 79 -18.01 11.77 1.87
C SER A 79 -18.74 13.11 1.99
N LYS A 80 -18.35 13.92 2.98
CA LYS A 80 -18.93 15.25 3.19
C LYS A 80 -18.62 16.21 2.04
N GLU A 81 -17.38 16.16 1.53
CA GLU A 81 -16.92 17.03 0.46
C GLU A 81 -17.29 16.52 -0.94
N ASN A 82 -17.53 15.20 -1.08
CA ASN A 82 -17.82 14.53 -2.35
C ASN A 82 -19.09 13.67 -2.23
N PRO A 83 -20.27 14.27 -2.01
CA PRO A 83 -21.50 13.52 -1.79
C PRO A 83 -21.84 12.63 -2.98
N GLY A 84 -22.08 11.33 -2.72
CA GLY A 84 -22.43 10.34 -3.73
C GLY A 84 -21.25 9.76 -4.53
N VAL A 85 -20.04 10.29 -4.39
CA VAL A 85 -18.85 9.73 -5.03
C VAL A 85 -18.40 8.46 -4.30
N LYS A 86 -18.11 7.41 -5.07
CA LYS A 86 -17.52 6.15 -4.58
C LYS A 86 -16.27 5.82 -5.37
N ALA A 87 -15.33 5.16 -4.71
CA ALA A 87 -14.10 4.74 -5.36
C ALA A 87 -14.19 3.33 -5.95
N ASP A 88 -13.46 3.11 -7.03
CA ASP A 88 -13.31 1.81 -7.69
C ASP A 88 -12.03 1.08 -7.26
N ILE A 89 -11.10 1.83 -6.68
CA ILE A 89 -9.76 1.35 -6.35
C ILE A 89 -9.38 1.83 -4.95
N LEU A 90 -8.78 0.95 -4.15
CA LEU A 90 -8.13 1.31 -2.90
C LEU A 90 -6.68 0.80 -2.91
N ILE A 91 -5.73 1.72 -2.77
CA ILE A 91 -4.31 1.40 -2.66
C ILE A 91 -3.86 1.58 -1.22
N HIS A 92 -3.41 0.48 -0.62
CA HIS A 92 -2.85 0.43 0.72
C HIS A 92 -1.33 0.24 0.64
N ALA A 93 -0.58 1.33 0.52
CA ALA A 93 0.88 1.33 0.42
C ALA A 93 1.52 1.78 1.74
N ILE A 94 1.13 1.15 2.84
CA ILE A 94 1.50 1.52 4.21
C ILE A 94 2.40 0.46 4.82
N GLY A 95 3.43 0.92 5.52
CA GLY A 95 4.30 0.07 6.32
C GLY A 95 5.11 0.92 7.29
N PHE A 96 5.15 0.50 8.54
CA PHE A 96 5.94 1.12 9.59
C PHE A 96 6.23 0.11 10.70
N ALA A 97 7.44 0.18 11.24
CA ALA A 97 7.78 -0.44 12.51
C ALA A 97 8.69 0.49 13.32
N PRO A 98 8.61 0.48 14.66
CA PRO A 98 9.59 1.13 15.52
C PRO A 98 11.01 0.63 15.22
N LYS A 99 12.01 1.48 15.50
CA LYS A 99 13.42 1.16 15.23
C LYS A 99 13.90 -0.10 15.95
N GLU A 100 13.37 -0.35 17.14
CA GLU A 100 13.63 -1.51 17.98
C GLU A 100 13.33 -2.84 17.23
N CYS A 101 12.39 -2.84 16.31
CA CYS A 101 12.05 -3.99 15.48
C CYS A 101 13.17 -4.41 14.52
N PHE A 102 14.14 -3.53 14.26
CA PHE A 102 15.27 -3.76 13.35
C PHE A 102 16.62 -3.87 14.08
N ASP A 103 16.80 -3.10 15.14
CA ASP A 103 18.09 -2.92 15.82
C ASP A 103 18.30 -3.92 16.97
N ARG A 104 17.22 -4.46 17.57
CA ARG A 104 17.31 -5.43 18.66
C ARG A 104 17.34 -6.86 18.13
N PRO A 105 18.04 -7.79 18.84
CA PRO A 105 17.84 -9.20 18.55
C PRO A 105 16.36 -9.56 18.71
N ILE A 106 15.81 -10.32 17.77
CA ILE A 106 14.36 -10.56 17.64
C ILE A 106 13.69 -11.06 18.92
N LEU A 107 14.42 -11.83 19.75
CA LEU A 107 13.93 -12.36 21.03
C LEU A 107 13.72 -11.29 22.12
N PHE A 108 14.27 -10.08 21.94
CA PHE A 108 14.24 -9.00 22.93
C PHE A 108 13.48 -7.76 22.45
N VAL A 109 12.77 -7.88 21.33
CA VAL A 109 11.84 -6.83 20.89
C VAL A 109 10.61 -6.87 21.79
N ASP A 110 10.23 -5.73 22.34
CA ASP A 110 9.09 -5.61 23.25
C ASP A 110 7.74 -5.72 22.53
N ASP A 111 6.72 -6.13 23.27
CA ASP A 111 5.36 -6.36 22.74
C ASP A 111 4.74 -5.09 22.16
N GLU A 112 5.05 -3.89 22.70
CA GLU A 112 4.53 -2.62 22.20
C GLU A 112 5.05 -2.35 20.78
N SER A 113 6.35 -2.55 20.55
CA SER A 113 6.97 -2.42 19.24
C SER A 113 6.42 -3.44 18.24
N ILE A 114 6.24 -4.70 18.64
CA ILE A 114 5.64 -5.76 17.82
C ILE A 114 4.20 -5.39 17.45
N ASN A 115 3.38 -5.01 18.43
CA ASN A 115 1.98 -4.63 18.22
C ASN A 115 1.85 -3.40 17.32
N THR A 116 2.75 -2.42 17.48
CA THR A 116 2.78 -1.23 16.61
C THR A 116 3.07 -1.61 15.15
N ALA A 117 4.08 -2.44 14.92
CA ALA A 117 4.42 -2.93 13.58
C ALA A 117 3.25 -3.68 12.95
N TYR A 118 2.61 -4.60 13.67
CA TYR A 118 1.43 -5.34 13.22
C TYR A 118 0.25 -4.40 12.93
N THR A 119 -0.08 -3.52 13.88
CA THR A 119 -1.25 -2.62 13.78
C THR A 119 -1.16 -1.72 12.55
N ILE A 120 0.03 -1.15 12.29
CA ILE A 120 0.21 -0.19 11.19
C ILE A 120 0.48 -0.91 9.86
N SER A 121 1.26 -2.00 9.85
CA SER A 121 1.71 -2.62 8.61
C SER A 121 0.84 -3.77 8.11
N ALA A 122 -0.07 -4.29 8.95
CA ALA A 122 -0.96 -5.40 8.59
C ALA A 122 -2.43 -5.08 8.89
N ASN A 123 -2.79 -4.87 10.17
CA ASN A 123 -4.19 -4.72 10.57
C ASN A 123 -4.84 -3.46 10.00
N SER A 124 -4.05 -2.46 9.63
CA SER A 124 -4.54 -1.24 8.97
C SER A 124 -5.25 -1.52 7.64
N LEU A 125 -4.89 -2.59 6.90
CA LEU A 125 -5.64 -2.98 5.69
C LEU A 125 -7.09 -3.34 6.05
N GLN A 126 -7.29 -4.20 7.06
CA GLN A 126 -8.62 -4.55 7.55
C GLN A 126 -9.38 -3.31 8.03
N ARG A 127 -8.72 -2.42 8.76
CA ARG A 127 -9.32 -1.16 9.25
C ARG A 127 -9.75 -0.24 8.11
N CYS A 128 -8.91 -0.08 7.10
CA CYS A 128 -9.25 0.70 5.89
C CYS A 128 -10.44 0.09 5.16
N MET A 129 -10.52 -1.23 5.05
CA MET A 129 -11.69 -1.90 4.46
C MET A 129 -12.94 -1.77 5.32
N LYS A 130 -12.83 -1.93 6.65
CA LYS A 130 -13.96 -1.78 7.60
C LYS A 130 -14.69 -0.43 7.43
N PHE A 131 -13.95 0.66 7.33
CA PHE A 131 -14.53 2.00 7.21
C PHE A 131 -14.68 2.46 5.77
N GLY A 132 -13.91 1.91 4.84
CA GLY A 132 -13.92 2.29 3.43
C GLY A 132 -14.96 1.59 2.58
N LEU A 133 -15.38 0.38 2.95
CA LEU A 133 -16.29 -0.43 2.14
C LEU A 133 -17.58 0.30 1.72
N PRO A 134 -18.26 1.09 2.58
CA PRO A 134 -19.45 1.85 2.17
C PRO A 134 -19.19 2.88 1.05
N TYR A 135 -17.93 3.29 0.88
CA TYR A 135 -17.47 4.27 -0.10
C TYR A 135 -16.78 3.64 -1.31
N LEU A 136 -16.82 2.32 -1.43
CA LEU A 136 -16.34 1.59 -2.60
C LEU A 136 -17.51 1.18 -3.50
N ASN A 137 -17.29 1.21 -4.81
CA ASN A 137 -18.21 0.64 -5.78
C ASN A 137 -18.18 -0.89 -5.72
N PRO A 138 -19.30 -1.60 -5.93
CA PRO A 138 -19.27 -3.03 -6.17
C PRO A 138 -18.26 -3.38 -7.27
N GLY A 139 -17.50 -4.46 -7.09
CA GLY A 139 -16.44 -4.84 -8.03
C GLY A 139 -15.14 -4.04 -7.91
N SER A 140 -14.97 -3.24 -6.85
CA SER A 140 -13.73 -2.48 -6.62
C SER A 140 -12.51 -3.39 -6.45
N SER A 141 -11.32 -2.83 -6.70
CA SER A 141 -10.03 -3.50 -6.54
C SER A 141 -9.22 -2.86 -5.41
N THR A 142 -8.89 -3.66 -4.40
CA THR A 142 -7.99 -3.26 -3.30
C THR A 142 -6.62 -3.91 -3.52
N ILE A 143 -5.57 -3.09 -3.49
CA ILE A 143 -4.19 -3.54 -3.69
C ILE A 143 -3.33 -3.08 -2.50
N THR A 144 -2.59 -4.01 -1.89
CA THR A 144 -1.63 -3.70 -0.83
C THR A 144 -0.21 -4.09 -1.21
N LEU A 145 0.79 -3.54 -0.51
CA LEU A 145 2.20 -3.80 -0.77
C LEU A 145 2.81 -4.67 0.32
N THR A 146 3.33 -5.82 -0.06
CA THR A 146 4.05 -6.76 0.81
C THR A 146 5.51 -6.91 0.37
N TYR A 147 6.22 -7.87 0.97
CA TYR A 147 7.61 -8.17 0.67
C TYR A 147 7.90 -9.67 0.87
N ALA A 148 8.83 -10.22 0.11
CA ALA A 148 9.21 -11.64 0.15
C ALA A 148 9.61 -12.17 1.54
N ALA A 149 9.93 -11.27 2.49
CA ALA A 149 10.17 -11.63 3.88
C ALA A 149 8.94 -12.20 4.61
N SER A 150 7.75 -12.12 4.04
CA SER A 150 6.53 -12.79 4.55
C SER A 150 6.62 -14.32 4.52
N THR A 151 7.40 -14.87 3.57
CA THR A 151 7.50 -16.32 3.30
C THR A 151 8.91 -16.87 3.43
N ARG A 152 9.91 -16.02 3.55
CA ARG A 152 11.32 -16.42 3.68
C ARG A 152 12.07 -15.49 4.63
N HIS A 153 13.17 -15.98 5.20
CA HIS A 153 14.05 -15.14 6.00
C HIS A 153 14.77 -14.11 5.12
N VAL A 154 14.68 -12.85 5.51
CA VAL A 154 15.49 -11.75 4.94
C VAL A 154 16.27 -11.11 6.07
N PRO A 155 17.61 -11.04 5.97
CA PRO A 155 18.44 -10.41 6.99
C PRO A 155 17.97 -8.99 7.32
N SER A 156 18.03 -8.61 8.58
CA SER A 156 17.66 -7.29 9.11
C SER A 156 16.18 -6.87 8.95
N TYR A 157 15.31 -7.70 8.39
CA TYR A 157 13.89 -7.34 8.24
C TYR A 157 13.06 -7.63 9.51
N GLY A 158 13.51 -8.54 10.36
CA GLY A 158 13.02 -8.76 11.73
C GLY A 158 11.50 -8.92 11.84
N ILE A 159 10.91 -8.19 12.77
CA ILE A 159 9.49 -8.22 13.10
C ILE A 159 8.60 -7.82 11.91
N MET A 160 9.09 -7.01 10.98
CA MET A 160 8.34 -6.67 9.77
C MET A 160 8.00 -7.89 8.90
N SER A 161 8.79 -8.99 8.97
CA SER A 161 8.46 -10.24 8.28
C SER A 161 7.12 -10.79 8.76
N MET A 162 6.88 -10.78 10.09
CA MET A 162 5.61 -11.21 10.70
C MET A 162 4.45 -10.31 10.27
N ALA A 163 4.67 -8.99 10.28
CA ALA A 163 3.65 -8.04 9.83
C ALA A 163 3.29 -8.23 8.35
N LYS A 164 4.27 -8.52 7.48
CA LYS A 164 4.00 -8.81 6.05
C LYS A 164 3.28 -10.15 5.85
N ALA A 165 3.62 -11.18 6.61
CA ALA A 165 2.89 -12.45 6.60
C ALA A 165 1.42 -12.27 7.03
N ALA A 166 1.19 -11.48 8.08
CA ALA A 166 -0.15 -11.13 8.53
C ALA A 166 -0.93 -10.29 7.49
N LEU A 167 -0.26 -9.36 6.79
CA LEU A 167 -0.86 -8.57 5.71
C LEU A 167 -1.33 -9.45 4.55
N GLU A 168 -0.54 -10.45 4.17
CA GLU A 168 -0.91 -11.41 3.13
C GLU A 168 -2.05 -12.34 3.59
N CYS A 169 -2.10 -12.68 4.88
CA CYS A 169 -3.25 -13.37 5.46
C CYS A 169 -4.51 -12.51 5.35
N TRP A 170 -4.47 -11.23 5.76
CA TRP A 170 -5.58 -10.29 5.57
C TRP A 170 -6.01 -10.17 4.11
N THR A 171 -5.07 -10.19 3.17
CA THR A 171 -5.38 -10.14 1.73
C THR A 171 -6.28 -11.32 1.32
N ARG A 172 -5.95 -12.54 1.75
CA ARG A 172 -6.74 -13.75 1.44
C ARG A 172 -8.11 -13.74 2.12
N GLU A 173 -8.14 -13.40 3.42
CA GLU A 173 -9.39 -13.37 4.20
C GLU A 173 -10.37 -12.32 3.67
N LEU A 174 -9.87 -11.12 3.35
CA LEU A 174 -10.72 -10.06 2.78
C LEU A 174 -11.18 -10.42 1.36
N ALA A 175 -10.33 -11.07 0.55
CA ALA A 175 -10.73 -11.55 -0.78
C ALA A 175 -11.86 -12.58 -0.69
N CYS A 176 -11.78 -13.51 0.26
CA CYS A 176 -12.80 -14.51 0.49
C CYS A 176 -14.12 -13.87 0.98
N HIS A 177 -14.05 -12.96 1.95
CA HIS A 177 -15.20 -12.31 2.56
C HIS A 177 -15.94 -11.36 1.61
N LEU A 178 -15.20 -10.61 0.79
CA LEU A 178 -15.76 -9.55 -0.05
C LEU A 178 -15.97 -9.99 -1.51
N GLY A 179 -15.41 -11.14 -1.89
CA GLY A 179 -15.55 -11.72 -3.24
C GLY A 179 -16.98 -11.94 -3.69
N PRO A 180 -17.93 -12.42 -2.83
CA PRO A 180 -19.33 -12.54 -3.20
C PRO A 180 -20.00 -11.24 -3.65
N GLU A 181 -19.49 -10.08 -3.21
CA GLU A 181 -19.94 -8.75 -3.64
C GLU A 181 -19.14 -8.21 -4.85
N GLY A 182 -18.25 -9.03 -5.42
CA GLY A 182 -17.43 -8.71 -6.58
C GLY A 182 -16.14 -7.96 -6.27
N HIS A 183 -15.87 -7.63 -5.01
CA HIS A 183 -14.63 -6.96 -4.62
C HIS A 183 -13.42 -7.89 -4.76
N ARG A 184 -12.30 -7.34 -5.23
CA ARG A 184 -11.03 -8.06 -5.34
C ARG A 184 -10.01 -7.45 -4.39
N VAL A 185 -9.24 -8.30 -3.71
CA VAL A 185 -8.17 -7.87 -2.79
C VAL A 185 -6.91 -8.66 -3.13
N ASN A 186 -5.83 -7.96 -3.48
CA ASN A 186 -4.57 -8.57 -3.84
C ASN A 186 -3.38 -7.84 -3.19
N SER A 187 -2.27 -8.53 -3.05
CA SER A 187 -1.00 -7.94 -2.62
C SER A 187 0.04 -8.00 -3.73
N ILE A 188 0.94 -7.02 -3.75
CA ILE A 188 2.14 -7.02 -4.59
C ILE A 188 3.34 -7.16 -3.68
N SER A 189 4.11 -8.24 -3.84
CA SER A 189 5.40 -8.43 -3.21
C SER A 189 6.46 -7.75 -4.08
N SER A 190 6.86 -6.54 -3.70
CA SER A 190 7.88 -5.81 -4.45
C SER A 190 9.28 -6.24 -4.05
N GLY A 191 10.22 -6.26 -4.99
CA GLY A 191 11.64 -6.29 -4.67
C GLY A 191 12.07 -5.03 -3.87
N PRO A 192 13.32 -4.97 -3.42
CA PRO A 192 13.81 -3.84 -2.65
C PRO A 192 13.87 -2.57 -3.51
N ILE A 193 13.27 -1.51 -3.02
CA ILE A 193 13.21 -0.19 -3.68
C ILE A 193 13.64 0.89 -2.69
N ARG A 194 14.50 1.82 -3.10
CA ARG A 194 14.92 2.95 -2.28
C ARG A 194 13.74 3.88 -1.99
N THR A 195 13.30 3.92 -0.75
CA THR A 195 12.23 4.78 -0.24
C THR A 195 12.58 5.29 1.15
N ILE A 196 11.88 6.31 1.65
CA ILE A 196 12.04 6.78 3.04
C ILE A 196 11.83 5.62 4.03
N ALA A 197 10.86 4.75 3.80
CA ALA A 197 10.61 3.60 4.68
C ALA A 197 11.76 2.57 4.64
N ALA A 198 12.32 2.31 3.46
CA ALA A 198 13.41 1.35 3.29
C ALA A 198 14.73 1.85 3.88
N SER A 199 14.95 3.17 3.95
CA SER A 199 16.17 3.75 4.53
C SER A 199 16.34 3.45 6.03
N GLY A 200 15.28 3.04 6.71
CA GLY A 200 15.32 2.60 8.11
C GLY A 200 15.80 1.15 8.31
N ILE A 201 15.97 0.36 7.24
CA ILE A 201 16.38 -1.04 7.32
C ILE A 201 17.90 -1.14 7.35
N PRO A 202 18.52 -1.69 8.41
CA PRO A 202 19.97 -1.86 8.48
C PRO A 202 20.49 -2.74 7.33
N GLY A 203 21.56 -2.31 6.67
CA GLY A 203 22.18 -3.09 5.58
C GLY A 203 21.34 -3.15 4.29
N PHE A 204 20.41 -2.23 4.08
CA PHE A 204 19.55 -2.21 2.89
C PHE A 204 20.33 -2.24 1.56
N GLU A 205 21.51 -1.60 1.51
CA GLU A 205 22.39 -1.65 0.33
C GLU A 205 22.84 -3.08 -0.02
N ASN A 206 23.11 -3.91 0.99
CA ASN A 206 23.47 -5.32 0.76
C ASN A 206 22.31 -6.10 0.14
N ILE A 207 21.07 -5.77 0.55
CA ILE A 207 19.85 -6.38 -0.03
C ILE A 207 19.73 -5.98 -1.51
N LEU A 208 19.92 -4.70 -1.84
CA LEU A 208 19.90 -4.21 -3.23
C LEU A 208 20.95 -4.89 -4.10
N ASN A 209 22.20 -4.95 -3.65
CA ASN A 209 23.31 -5.58 -4.37
C ASN A 209 23.06 -7.08 -4.57
N HIS A 210 22.51 -7.74 -3.54
CA HIS A 210 22.18 -9.18 -3.64
C HIS A 210 21.10 -9.41 -4.70
N VAL A 211 20.02 -8.62 -4.70
CA VAL A 211 18.94 -8.77 -5.68
C VAL A 211 19.43 -8.44 -7.08
N GLU A 212 20.16 -7.34 -7.28
CA GLU A 212 20.73 -6.98 -8.58
C GLU A 212 21.58 -8.11 -9.18
N SER A 213 22.38 -8.78 -8.34
CA SER A 213 23.27 -9.87 -8.77
C SER A 213 22.54 -11.18 -9.05
N ASN A 214 21.38 -11.42 -8.40
CA ASN A 214 20.72 -12.73 -8.42
C ASN A 214 19.36 -12.75 -9.09
N ALA A 215 18.65 -11.60 -9.19
CA ALA A 215 17.38 -11.54 -9.90
C ALA A 215 17.53 -11.99 -11.37
N PRO A 216 16.56 -12.70 -11.93
CA PRO A 216 16.62 -13.14 -13.33
C PRO A 216 16.85 -12.01 -14.32
N LEU A 217 16.26 -10.83 -14.07
CA LEU A 217 16.43 -9.63 -14.91
C LEU A 217 17.74 -8.87 -14.63
N ARG A 218 18.57 -9.33 -13.65
CA ARG A 218 19.86 -8.72 -13.30
C ARG A 218 19.76 -7.22 -13.00
N ARG A 219 18.65 -6.79 -12.42
CA ARG A 219 18.43 -5.43 -11.95
C ARG A 219 17.50 -5.42 -10.75
N ASN A 220 17.57 -4.38 -9.96
CA ASN A 220 16.51 -4.08 -9.01
C ASN A 220 15.26 -3.57 -9.75
N VAL A 221 14.10 -3.86 -9.21
CA VAL A 221 12.85 -3.27 -9.68
C VAL A 221 12.74 -1.81 -9.25
N THR A 222 11.93 -1.07 -9.98
CA THR A 222 11.65 0.34 -9.75
C THR A 222 10.24 0.55 -9.19
N GLN A 223 9.96 1.74 -8.68
CA GLN A 223 8.62 2.16 -8.33
C GLN A 223 7.65 2.01 -9.52
N SER A 224 8.13 2.29 -10.75
CA SER A 224 7.34 2.18 -11.98
C SER A 224 6.97 0.74 -12.32
N ASP A 225 7.85 -0.24 -12.05
CA ASP A 225 7.53 -1.66 -12.26
C ASP A 225 6.36 -2.09 -11.36
N VAL A 226 6.40 -1.69 -10.08
CA VAL A 226 5.32 -1.96 -9.12
C VAL A 226 4.03 -1.23 -9.50
N ALA A 227 4.14 0.02 -9.93
CA ALA A 227 2.99 0.81 -10.36
C ALA A 227 2.32 0.21 -11.61
N GLY A 228 3.09 -0.33 -12.56
CA GLY A 228 2.56 -1.05 -13.72
C GLY A 228 1.73 -2.27 -13.33
N CYS A 229 2.22 -3.09 -12.41
CA CYS A 229 1.48 -4.21 -11.85
C CYS A 229 0.21 -3.75 -11.11
N THR A 230 0.30 -2.63 -10.37
CA THR A 230 -0.84 -2.04 -9.67
C THR A 230 -1.95 -1.63 -10.63
N VAL A 231 -1.61 -0.95 -11.73
CA VAL A 231 -2.57 -0.55 -12.78
C VAL A 231 -3.25 -1.77 -13.41
N TRP A 232 -2.50 -2.85 -13.67
CA TRP A 232 -3.08 -4.10 -14.15
C TRP A 232 -4.06 -4.69 -13.13
N LEU A 233 -3.69 -4.81 -11.85
CA LEU A 233 -4.57 -5.31 -10.79
C LEU A 233 -5.79 -4.42 -10.54
N ALA A 234 -5.69 -3.12 -10.78
CA ALA A 234 -6.81 -2.19 -10.70
C ALA A 234 -7.78 -2.32 -11.88
N SER A 235 -7.31 -2.82 -13.01
CA SER A 235 -8.06 -2.88 -14.27
C SER A 235 -8.96 -4.11 -14.38
N PRO A 236 -9.97 -4.11 -15.29
CA PRO A 236 -10.76 -5.28 -15.63
C PRO A 236 -9.94 -6.45 -16.20
N LEU A 237 -8.72 -6.22 -16.67
CA LEU A 237 -7.83 -7.27 -17.18
C LEU A 237 -7.43 -8.30 -16.12
N SER A 238 -7.59 -7.97 -14.85
CA SER A 238 -7.34 -8.85 -13.71
C SER A 238 -8.64 -9.29 -13.00
N SER A 239 -9.78 -9.28 -13.70
CA SER A 239 -11.10 -9.58 -13.12
C SER A 239 -11.20 -10.96 -12.44
N GLY A 240 -10.43 -11.93 -12.89
CA GLY A 240 -10.33 -13.27 -12.29
C GLY A 240 -9.26 -13.41 -11.20
N VAL A 241 -8.61 -12.30 -10.76
CA VAL A 241 -7.50 -12.33 -9.80
C VAL A 241 -7.90 -11.69 -8.48
N THR A 242 -8.02 -12.50 -7.44
CA THR A 242 -8.26 -12.05 -6.05
C THR A 242 -7.60 -13.00 -5.06
N GLY A 243 -7.22 -12.50 -3.88
CA GLY A 243 -6.53 -13.25 -2.83
C GLY A 243 -5.08 -13.61 -3.16
N GLN A 244 -4.50 -13.01 -4.20
CA GLN A 244 -3.17 -13.36 -4.69
C GLN A 244 -2.09 -12.42 -4.17
N CYS A 245 -0.88 -12.97 -4.06
CA CYS A 245 0.36 -12.21 -3.89
C CYS A 245 1.13 -12.26 -5.21
N ILE A 246 1.23 -11.14 -5.91
CA ILE A 246 1.95 -11.04 -7.18
C ILE A 246 3.36 -10.53 -6.91
N HIS A 247 4.37 -11.27 -7.35
CA HIS A 247 5.76 -10.88 -7.22
C HIS A 247 6.17 -9.93 -8.34
N VAL A 248 6.82 -8.83 -7.94
CA VAL A 248 7.47 -7.82 -8.80
C VAL A 248 8.85 -7.58 -8.18
N ASP A 249 9.80 -8.49 -8.43
CA ASP A 249 11.09 -8.56 -7.74
C ASP A 249 12.27 -8.97 -8.66
#